data_3146b5332f691b422bb8371d7fbb835f
#
_entry.id   3146b5332f691b422bb8371d7fbb835f
#
_cell.length_a   1.000
_cell.length_b   1.000
_cell.length_c   1.000
_cell.angle_alpha   90.00
_cell.angle_beta   90.00
_cell.angle_gamma   90.00
#
_symmetry.space_group_name_H-M   'P 1'
#
loop_
_entity.id
_entity.type
_entity.pdbx_description
1 polymer ?
#
loop_
_entity_poly.entity_id
_entity_poly.type
_entity_poly.pdbx_seq_one_letter_code
_entity_poly.pdbx_strand_id
1 'polypeptide(L)'
;MRYRFLIVALLLSGIAWLQPALAAEPAQLRIGYQKAVSSLVLAKQHRLLEQRFPRTKISWVEFPAGPQLLEALNVGSIDLGGAGDIPPLFAQAAGADLLYVGWVPPTPKAETILVPASSTLRRVADLKGKRVAFQKGSSAHNLLLRLLAKSGLSMRDITPLYLSPANARAAFAAGQVDAWAIWDPWYSALTLDGSARLLANGEGLGLTGGFFLSSRRYATAWGPFVQQVMGQLNQADGLLERDRAGSIQVLAQVSGLSPAVVERTLAHRPPASVQPLSAEVIKAQQGTADLFYAQRLLPRRVLVAPAVWRAPAVAAVHAAGKQAAGR
;
A
#
# COMPACT_ATOMS: atom_id res chain seq x y z
N MET A 1 -10.88 -5.46 73.33
CA MET A 1 -10.06 -6.15 72.32
C MET A 1 -10.86 -6.64 71.10
N ARG A 2 -11.92 -5.97 70.66
CA ARG A 2 -12.81 -6.43 69.56
C ARG A 2 -12.88 -5.52 68.35
N TYR A 3 -12.17 -4.39 68.33
CA TYR A 3 -12.21 -3.41 67.21
C TYR A 3 -10.96 -3.38 66.32
N ARG A 4 -9.92 -4.16 66.62
CA ARG A 4 -8.66 -4.18 65.82
C ARG A 4 -8.66 -5.15 64.63
N PHE A 5 -9.63 -6.04 64.54
CA PHE A 5 -9.70 -7.00 63.42
C PHE A 5 -10.59 -6.56 62.26
N LEU A 6 -11.41 -5.52 62.43
CA LEU A 6 -12.31 -5.04 61.38
C LEU A 6 -11.66 -4.07 60.39
N ILE A 7 -10.52 -3.45 60.72
CA ILE A 7 -9.84 -2.47 59.88
C ILE A 7 -8.89 -3.17 58.89
N VAL A 8 -8.39 -4.36 59.16
CA VAL A 8 -7.48 -5.09 58.25
C VAL A 8 -8.23 -5.76 57.10
N ALA A 9 -9.51 -6.11 57.30
CA ALA A 9 -10.33 -6.73 56.24
C ALA A 9 -10.81 -5.75 55.15
N LEU A 10 -10.83 -4.44 55.43
CA LEU A 10 -11.27 -3.42 54.45
C LEU A 10 -10.14 -2.91 53.52
N LEU A 11 -8.89 -3.17 53.84
CA LEU A 11 -7.74 -2.77 53.03
C LEU A 11 -7.33 -3.80 51.98
N LEU A 12 -7.89 -4.99 51.99
CA LEU A 12 -7.59 -6.05 51.01
C LEU A 12 -8.58 -6.13 49.85
N SER A 13 -9.68 -5.35 49.88
CA SER A 13 -10.71 -5.38 48.82
C SER A 13 -10.46 -4.37 47.69
N GLY A 14 -9.37 -3.59 47.69
CA GLY A 14 -9.09 -2.49 46.79
C GLY A 14 -8.08 -2.76 45.69
N ILE A 15 -7.52 -3.98 45.57
CA ILE A 15 -6.70 -4.35 44.43
C ILE A 15 -7.64 -4.90 43.36
N ALA A 16 -8.51 -4.07 42.81
CA ALA A 16 -9.07 -4.29 41.49
C ALA A 16 -7.89 -4.38 40.52
N TRP A 17 -7.63 -5.56 40.04
CA TRP A 17 -6.65 -5.85 39.00
C TRP A 17 -6.98 -4.92 37.82
N LEU A 18 -6.24 -3.83 37.66
CA LEU A 18 -6.14 -3.12 36.39
C LEU A 18 -5.47 -4.10 35.42
N GLN A 19 -6.24 -5.06 34.91
CA GLN A 19 -5.84 -5.78 33.73
C GLN A 19 -5.68 -4.71 32.63
N PRO A 20 -4.51 -4.59 31.99
CA PRO A 20 -4.41 -3.77 30.80
C PRO A 20 -5.52 -4.25 29.88
N ALA A 21 -6.45 -3.36 29.53
CA ALA A 21 -7.48 -3.66 28.55
C ALA A 21 -6.74 -4.06 27.28
N LEU A 22 -6.56 -5.36 27.08
CA LEU A 22 -6.08 -5.89 25.80
C LEU A 22 -7.05 -5.33 24.77
N ALA A 23 -6.53 -4.53 23.84
CA ALA A 23 -7.35 -3.95 22.79
C ALA A 23 -8.19 -5.08 22.19
N ALA A 24 -9.52 -4.89 22.15
CA ALA A 24 -10.42 -5.90 21.64
C ALA A 24 -9.99 -6.31 20.23
N GLU A 25 -9.84 -7.60 20.02
CA GLU A 25 -9.47 -8.18 18.73
C GLU A 25 -10.73 -8.57 17.97
N PRO A 26 -10.85 -8.29 16.67
CA PRO A 26 -11.95 -8.77 15.85
C PRO A 26 -11.89 -10.30 15.71
N ALA A 27 -13.03 -10.95 15.53
CA ALA A 27 -13.06 -12.38 15.22
C ALA A 27 -12.37 -12.72 13.90
N GLN A 28 -12.32 -11.75 12.95
CA GLN A 28 -11.78 -11.96 11.62
C GLN A 28 -11.11 -10.68 11.08
N LEU A 29 -10.01 -10.88 10.31
CA LEU A 29 -9.40 -9.88 9.45
C LEU A 29 -9.14 -10.49 8.07
N ARG A 30 -9.70 -9.91 7.02
CA ARG A 30 -9.50 -10.31 5.62
C ARG A 30 -8.61 -9.27 4.93
N ILE A 31 -7.45 -9.70 4.46
CA ILE A 31 -6.43 -8.81 3.90
C ILE A 31 -6.30 -9.06 2.40
N GLY A 32 -6.53 -7.99 1.61
CA GLY A 32 -6.19 -7.96 0.20
C GLY A 32 -4.71 -7.62 0.01
N TYR A 33 -3.99 -8.41 -0.80
CA TYR A 33 -2.60 -8.13 -1.07
C TYR A 33 -2.25 -8.27 -2.55
N GLN A 34 -1.19 -7.61 -2.96
CA GLN A 34 -0.54 -7.74 -4.26
C GLN A 34 0.88 -8.26 -4.05
N LYS A 35 1.37 -9.14 -4.93
CA LYS A 35 2.76 -9.66 -4.85
C LYS A 35 3.82 -8.55 -4.90
N ALA A 36 3.47 -7.39 -5.44
CA ALA A 36 4.33 -6.21 -5.47
C ALA A 36 4.48 -5.49 -4.11
N VAL A 37 3.67 -5.81 -3.09
CA VAL A 37 3.74 -5.19 -1.75
C VAL A 37 4.48 -6.13 -0.81
N SER A 38 5.80 -5.96 -0.71
CA SER A 38 6.72 -6.86 0.01
C SER A 38 6.33 -7.06 1.48
N SER A 39 5.94 -5.99 2.19
CA SER A 39 5.52 -6.08 3.60
C SER A 39 4.34 -7.04 3.82
N LEU A 40 3.32 -6.99 2.94
CA LEU A 40 2.18 -7.90 3.03
C LEU A 40 2.58 -9.35 2.71
N VAL A 41 3.45 -9.54 1.70
CA VAL A 41 3.95 -10.88 1.35
C VAL A 41 4.76 -11.48 2.50
N LEU A 42 5.71 -10.72 3.06
CA LEU A 42 6.54 -11.18 4.18
C LEU A 42 5.72 -11.40 5.44
N ALA A 43 4.78 -10.50 5.77
CA ALA A 43 3.88 -10.67 6.92
C ALA A 43 3.07 -11.97 6.80
N LYS A 44 2.55 -12.29 5.61
CA LYS A 44 1.83 -13.53 5.33
C LYS A 44 2.72 -14.76 5.47
N GLN A 45 3.90 -14.77 4.84
CA GLN A 45 4.79 -15.92 4.81
C GLN A 45 5.37 -16.25 6.19
N HIS A 46 5.72 -15.23 6.96
CA HIS A 46 6.21 -15.38 8.33
C HIS A 46 5.10 -15.47 9.37
N ARG A 47 3.82 -15.43 8.95
CA ARG A 47 2.62 -15.52 9.81
C ARG A 47 2.64 -14.50 10.96
N LEU A 48 3.14 -13.28 10.69
CA LEU A 48 3.34 -12.27 11.72
C LEU A 48 2.02 -11.84 12.38
N LEU A 49 0.96 -11.73 11.58
CA LEU A 49 -0.35 -11.34 12.09
C LEU A 49 -1.03 -12.48 12.85
N GLU A 50 -0.94 -13.70 12.34
CA GLU A 50 -1.50 -14.90 13.01
C GLU A 50 -0.82 -15.16 14.37
N GLN A 51 0.49 -14.97 14.45
CA GLN A 51 1.25 -15.08 15.69
C GLN A 51 0.91 -13.97 16.69
N ARG A 52 0.75 -12.74 16.19
CA ARG A 52 0.44 -11.58 17.04
C ARG A 52 -1.01 -11.58 17.53
N PHE A 53 -1.93 -12.11 16.74
CA PHE A 53 -3.38 -12.08 16.99
C PHE A 53 -3.99 -13.49 16.91
N PRO A 54 -3.67 -14.39 17.86
CA PRO A 54 -4.06 -15.79 17.78
C PRO A 54 -5.58 -16.03 17.89
N ARG A 55 -6.33 -15.03 18.37
CA ARG A 55 -7.80 -15.09 18.47
C ARG A 55 -8.52 -14.55 17.24
N THR A 56 -7.79 -13.91 16.32
CA THR A 56 -8.35 -13.34 15.08
C THR A 56 -8.09 -14.30 13.93
N LYS A 57 -9.14 -14.73 13.22
CA LYS A 57 -8.98 -15.49 11.99
C LYS A 57 -8.43 -14.54 10.89
N ILE A 58 -7.16 -14.70 10.53
CA ILE A 58 -6.54 -13.96 9.43
C ILE A 58 -6.76 -14.72 8.12
N SER A 59 -7.18 -14.02 7.08
CA SER A 59 -7.28 -14.55 5.72
C SER A 59 -6.71 -13.59 4.69
N TRP A 60 -6.06 -14.15 3.66
CA TRP A 60 -5.32 -13.41 2.65
C TRP A 60 -5.91 -13.67 1.27
N VAL A 61 -6.21 -12.59 0.54
CA VAL A 61 -6.76 -12.65 -0.83
C VAL A 61 -5.80 -11.92 -1.77
N GLU A 62 -5.33 -12.64 -2.79
CA GLU A 62 -4.42 -12.05 -3.79
C GLU A 62 -5.18 -11.29 -4.87
N PHE A 63 -4.67 -10.12 -5.25
CA PHE A 63 -5.19 -9.31 -6.33
C PHE A 63 -4.09 -8.94 -7.34
N PRO A 64 -4.41 -8.88 -8.63
CA PRO A 64 -3.44 -8.55 -9.67
C PRO A 64 -3.02 -7.07 -9.65
N ALA A 65 -3.89 -6.18 -9.16
CA ALA A 65 -3.67 -4.74 -9.09
C ALA A 65 -4.61 -4.05 -8.08
N GLY A 66 -4.32 -2.79 -7.76
CA GLY A 66 -5.08 -1.99 -6.79
C GLY A 66 -6.55 -1.78 -7.11
N PRO A 67 -6.96 -1.52 -8.36
CA PRO A 67 -8.39 -1.33 -8.68
C PRO A 67 -9.25 -2.50 -8.23
N GLN A 68 -8.92 -3.74 -8.56
CA GLN A 68 -9.68 -4.93 -8.17
C GLN A 68 -9.69 -5.14 -6.65
N LEU A 69 -8.57 -4.82 -5.98
CA LEU A 69 -8.49 -4.88 -4.52
C LEU A 69 -9.47 -3.88 -3.88
N LEU A 70 -9.56 -2.66 -4.41
CA LEU A 70 -10.46 -1.63 -3.87
C LEU A 70 -11.93 -1.93 -4.17
N GLU A 71 -12.26 -2.61 -5.26
CA GLU A 71 -13.59 -3.16 -5.52
C GLU A 71 -13.98 -4.17 -4.44
N ALA A 72 -13.08 -5.11 -4.11
CA ALA A 72 -13.28 -6.10 -3.05
C ALA A 72 -13.42 -5.46 -1.66
N LEU A 73 -12.67 -4.38 -1.38
CA LEU A 73 -12.80 -3.60 -0.16
C LEU A 73 -14.17 -2.92 -0.08
N ASN A 74 -14.62 -2.31 -1.19
CA ASN A 74 -15.88 -1.59 -1.26
C ASN A 74 -17.09 -2.50 -1.00
N VAL A 75 -17.10 -3.72 -1.56
CA VAL A 75 -18.17 -4.69 -1.33
C VAL A 75 -18.00 -5.50 -0.03
N GLY A 76 -16.99 -5.21 0.77
CA GLY A 76 -16.75 -5.85 2.05
C GLY A 76 -16.24 -7.29 1.96
N SER A 77 -15.66 -7.71 0.84
CA SER A 77 -14.99 -9.02 0.70
C SER A 77 -13.64 -9.06 1.41
N ILE A 78 -12.99 -7.91 1.59
CA ILE A 78 -11.80 -7.72 2.42
C ILE A 78 -12.01 -6.53 3.36
N ASP A 79 -11.20 -6.46 4.42
CA ASP A 79 -11.29 -5.44 5.47
C ASP A 79 -10.15 -4.42 5.38
N LEU A 80 -9.01 -4.85 4.85
CA LEU A 80 -7.78 -4.07 4.75
C LEU A 80 -6.99 -4.50 3.50
N GLY A 81 -6.23 -3.55 2.91
CA GLY A 81 -5.31 -3.87 1.82
C GLY A 81 -4.40 -2.71 1.44
N GLY A 82 -3.37 -3.02 0.63
CA GLY A 82 -2.39 -2.04 0.14
C GLY A 82 -2.56 -1.76 -1.35
N ALA A 83 -2.53 -0.49 -1.75
CA ALA A 83 -2.61 -0.05 -3.14
C ALA A 83 -1.76 1.20 -3.41
N GLY A 84 -1.51 1.52 -4.68
CA GLY A 84 -0.90 2.79 -5.08
C GLY A 84 -1.82 3.99 -4.85
N ASP A 85 -1.39 5.15 -5.34
CA ASP A 85 -2.05 6.45 -5.14
C ASP A 85 -3.42 6.59 -5.84
N ILE A 86 -3.62 5.96 -6.98
CA ILE A 86 -4.81 6.17 -7.82
C ILE A 86 -6.00 5.27 -7.45
N PRO A 87 -5.84 3.98 -7.15
CA PRO A 87 -6.98 3.11 -6.85
C PRO A 87 -7.94 3.67 -5.80
N PRO A 88 -7.48 4.23 -4.65
CA PRO A 88 -8.40 4.80 -3.66
C PRO A 88 -9.19 6.00 -4.16
N LEU A 89 -8.62 6.81 -5.07
CA LEU A 89 -9.33 7.95 -5.66
C LEU A 89 -10.47 7.49 -6.57
N PHE A 90 -10.24 6.46 -7.38
CA PHE A 90 -11.28 5.85 -8.22
C PHE A 90 -12.37 5.20 -7.37
N ALA A 91 -11.99 4.46 -6.33
CA ALA A 91 -12.94 3.85 -5.40
C ALA A 91 -13.81 4.91 -4.70
N GLN A 92 -13.21 5.99 -4.18
CA GLN A 92 -13.95 7.10 -3.58
C GLN A 92 -14.87 7.79 -4.60
N ALA A 93 -14.39 8.01 -5.84
CA ALA A 93 -15.23 8.57 -6.89
C ALA A 93 -16.41 7.66 -7.27
N ALA A 94 -16.27 6.36 -7.12
CA ALA A 94 -17.32 5.37 -7.27
C ALA A 94 -18.24 5.24 -6.03
N GLY A 95 -17.94 5.92 -4.93
CA GLY A 95 -18.75 5.92 -3.71
C GLY A 95 -18.30 4.99 -2.62
N ALA A 96 -17.09 4.41 -2.72
CA ALA A 96 -16.55 3.57 -1.67
C ALA A 96 -16.32 4.35 -0.37
N ASP A 97 -16.77 3.78 0.75
CA ASP A 97 -16.56 4.32 2.09
C ASP A 97 -15.33 3.68 2.73
N LEU A 98 -14.18 4.22 2.41
CA LEU A 98 -12.87 3.75 2.85
C LEU A 98 -12.13 4.81 3.68
N LEU A 99 -11.13 4.35 4.42
CA LEU A 99 -10.16 5.18 5.13
C LEU A 99 -8.72 4.84 4.72
N TYR A 100 -7.91 5.87 4.56
CA TYR A 100 -6.46 5.76 4.46
C TYR A 100 -5.90 5.53 5.86
N VAL A 101 -5.42 4.32 6.14
CA VAL A 101 -4.95 3.91 7.48
C VAL A 101 -3.43 3.88 7.60
N GLY A 102 -2.71 4.02 6.50
CA GLY A 102 -1.25 4.08 6.45
C GLY A 102 -0.76 4.55 5.09
N TRP A 103 0.46 5.03 5.07
CA TRP A 103 1.15 5.53 3.88
C TRP A 103 2.59 5.03 3.83
N VAL A 104 3.09 4.75 2.62
CA VAL A 104 4.51 4.47 2.34
C VAL A 104 5.02 5.44 1.28
N PRO A 105 6.28 5.89 1.37
CA PRO A 105 6.87 6.81 0.40
C PRO A 105 6.81 6.31 -1.04
N PRO A 106 6.81 7.21 -2.03
CA PRO A 106 6.84 6.83 -3.44
C PRO A 106 8.14 6.12 -3.78
N THR A 107 8.05 5.20 -4.73
CA THR A 107 9.19 4.47 -5.30
C THR A 107 9.33 4.82 -6.79
N PRO A 108 9.76 6.06 -7.12
CA PRO A 108 9.69 6.58 -8.48
C PRO A 108 10.54 5.79 -9.49
N LYS A 109 11.61 5.14 -9.05
CA LYS A 109 12.43 4.24 -9.89
C LYS A 109 11.71 2.95 -10.26
N ALA A 110 10.75 2.51 -9.44
CA ALA A 110 9.99 1.29 -9.66
C ALA A 110 8.72 1.48 -10.52
N GLU A 111 8.36 2.72 -10.84
CA GLU A 111 7.22 3.09 -11.70
C GLU A 111 7.76 3.53 -13.06
N THR A 112 7.38 2.85 -14.16
CA THR A 112 8.10 2.96 -15.43
C THR A 112 7.20 2.93 -16.65
N ILE A 113 7.71 3.48 -17.78
CA ILE A 113 7.25 3.14 -19.13
C ILE A 113 8.34 2.31 -19.79
N LEU A 114 7.97 1.12 -20.24
CA LEU A 114 8.82 0.18 -20.95
C LEU A 114 8.49 0.22 -22.44
N VAL A 115 9.51 -0.02 -23.24
CA VAL A 115 9.37 -0.30 -24.67
C VAL A 115 10.13 -1.57 -25.02
N PRO A 116 9.77 -2.32 -26.11
CA PRO A 116 10.56 -3.45 -26.57
C PRO A 116 12.04 -3.07 -26.72
N ALA A 117 12.96 -3.99 -26.46
CA ALA A 117 14.39 -3.72 -26.54
C ALA A 117 14.80 -3.19 -27.93
N SER A 118 14.18 -3.73 -28.99
CA SER A 118 14.38 -3.32 -30.39
C SER A 118 13.68 -2.02 -30.80
N SER A 119 12.87 -1.42 -29.90
CA SER A 119 12.08 -0.21 -30.22
C SER A 119 12.96 0.98 -30.59
N THR A 120 12.52 1.78 -31.55
CA THR A 120 13.17 3.04 -31.96
C THR A 120 12.76 4.24 -31.08
N LEU A 121 11.73 4.09 -30.21
CA LEU A 121 11.28 5.15 -29.31
C LEU A 121 12.38 5.49 -28.30
N ARG A 122 12.77 6.75 -28.15
CA ARG A 122 13.87 7.19 -27.26
C ARG A 122 13.42 8.09 -26.13
N ARG A 123 12.27 8.75 -26.28
CA ARG A 123 11.72 9.71 -25.31
C ARG A 123 10.20 9.61 -25.25
N VAL A 124 9.60 10.14 -24.20
CA VAL A 124 8.13 10.09 -24.00
C VAL A 124 7.38 10.79 -25.14
N ALA A 125 7.95 11.86 -25.73
CA ALA A 125 7.34 12.55 -26.87
C ALA A 125 7.13 11.63 -28.09
N ASP A 126 7.92 10.56 -28.23
CA ASP A 126 7.81 9.60 -29.34
C ASP A 126 6.59 8.68 -29.19
N LEU A 127 5.89 8.74 -28.05
CA LEU A 127 4.65 7.98 -27.79
C LEU A 127 3.45 8.53 -28.58
N LYS A 128 3.56 9.70 -29.23
CA LYS A 128 2.47 10.27 -30.02
C LYS A 128 2.02 9.27 -31.10
N GLY A 129 0.70 8.96 -31.11
CA GLY A 129 0.09 7.98 -32.01
C GLY A 129 0.39 6.52 -31.70
N LYS A 130 1.12 6.21 -30.62
CA LYS A 130 1.51 4.85 -30.26
C LYS A 130 0.47 4.15 -29.35
N ARG A 131 0.44 2.83 -29.45
CA ARG A 131 -0.37 1.96 -28.59
C ARG A 131 0.34 1.80 -27.25
N VAL A 132 -0.24 2.34 -26.18
CA VAL A 132 0.35 2.30 -24.84
C VAL A 132 -0.55 1.52 -23.90
N ALA A 133 -0.04 0.40 -23.42
CA ALA A 133 -0.75 -0.43 -22.43
C ALA A 133 -0.55 0.10 -21.02
N PHE A 134 -1.58 0.02 -20.18
CA PHE A 134 -1.52 0.25 -18.74
C PHE A 134 -2.82 -0.17 -18.05
N GLN A 135 -2.77 -0.42 -16.75
CA GLN A 135 -3.97 -0.68 -15.95
C GLN A 135 -4.67 0.65 -15.63
N LYS A 136 -5.91 0.84 -16.13
CA LYS A 136 -6.72 2.01 -15.80
C LYS A 136 -6.94 2.12 -14.29
N GLY A 137 -6.77 3.33 -13.73
CA GLY A 137 -6.97 3.59 -12.31
C GLY A 137 -5.85 3.06 -11.39
N SER A 138 -4.68 2.69 -11.94
CA SER A 138 -3.48 2.32 -11.18
C SER A 138 -2.46 3.46 -11.08
N SER A 139 -1.39 3.28 -10.28
CA SER A 139 -0.27 4.21 -10.22
C SER A 139 0.41 4.40 -11.59
N ALA A 140 0.48 3.34 -12.42
CA ALA A 140 0.99 3.45 -13.79
C ALA A 140 0.17 4.40 -14.68
N HIS A 141 -1.14 4.54 -14.40
CA HIS A 141 -1.97 5.54 -15.08
C HIS A 141 -1.55 6.96 -14.68
N ASN A 142 -1.25 7.22 -13.39
CA ASN A 142 -0.72 8.50 -12.93
C ASN A 142 0.65 8.81 -13.52
N LEU A 143 1.55 7.84 -13.49
CA LEU A 143 2.87 7.94 -14.11
C LEU A 143 2.76 8.38 -15.58
N LEU A 144 1.97 7.64 -16.37
CA LEU A 144 1.78 7.90 -17.80
C LEU A 144 1.21 9.30 -18.04
N LEU A 145 0.15 9.68 -17.31
CA LEU A 145 -0.48 11.00 -17.40
C LEU A 145 0.52 12.12 -17.16
N ARG A 146 1.33 12.03 -16.11
CA ARG A 146 2.33 13.04 -15.74
C ARG A 146 3.49 13.11 -16.74
N LEU A 147 3.97 11.98 -17.23
CA LEU A 147 5.05 11.91 -18.22
C LEU A 147 4.61 12.47 -19.57
N LEU A 148 3.39 12.16 -20.01
CA LEU A 148 2.81 12.74 -21.23
C LEU A 148 2.72 14.26 -21.09
N ALA A 149 2.13 14.77 -20.00
CA ALA A 149 2.00 16.20 -19.75
C ALA A 149 3.35 16.92 -19.73
N LYS A 150 4.36 16.34 -19.07
CA LYS A 150 5.74 16.88 -19.05
C LYS A 150 6.38 16.93 -20.43
N SER A 151 5.90 16.09 -21.37
CA SER A 151 6.39 16.02 -22.74
C SER A 151 5.51 16.78 -23.74
N GLY A 152 4.56 17.60 -23.26
CA GLY A 152 3.63 18.37 -24.11
C GLY A 152 2.56 17.51 -24.78
N LEU A 153 2.32 16.29 -24.27
CA LEU A 153 1.32 15.36 -24.77
C LEU A 153 0.18 15.17 -23.75
N SER A 154 -0.90 14.60 -24.21
CA SER A 154 -2.05 14.19 -23.41
C SER A 154 -2.44 12.74 -23.70
N MET A 155 -3.39 12.21 -22.96
CA MET A 155 -3.95 10.88 -23.22
C MET A 155 -4.62 10.74 -24.60
N ARG A 156 -4.99 11.87 -25.24
CA ARG A 156 -5.58 11.90 -26.59
C ARG A 156 -4.54 11.75 -27.70
N ASP A 157 -3.26 11.97 -27.38
CA ASP A 157 -2.15 11.88 -28.33
C ASP A 157 -1.61 10.45 -28.44
N ILE A 158 -2.11 9.51 -27.66
CA ILE A 158 -1.75 8.08 -27.71
C ILE A 158 -2.99 7.23 -28.00
N THR A 159 -2.79 5.95 -28.30
CA THR A 159 -3.85 4.93 -28.31
C THR A 159 -3.77 4.14 -27.00
N PRO A 160 -4.58 4.48 -25.98
CA PRO A 160 -4.53 3.82 -24.67
C PRO A 160 -5.15 2.43 -24.74
N LEU A 161 -4.44 1.44 -24.21
CA LEU A 161 -4.91 0.06 -24.07
C LEU A 161 -5.02 -0.31 -22.58
N TYR A 162 -6.25 -0.39 -22.10
CA TYR A 162 -6.56 -0.67 -20.69
C TYR A 162 -6.48 -2.17 -20.41
N LEU A 163 -5.31 -2.64 -20.02
CA LEU A 163 -5.03 -4.05 -19.81
C LEU A 163 -4.58 -4.32 -18.37
N SER A 164 -4.96 -5.47 -17.81
CA SER A 164 -4.35 -5.97 -16.58
C SER A 164 -2.86 -6.24 -16.79
N PRO A 165 -2.02 -6.26 -15.75
CA PRO A 165 -0.59 -6.50 -15.91
C PRO A 165 -0.26 -7.77 -16.70
N ALA A 166 -0.98 -8.89 -16.43
CA ALA A 166 -0.77 -10.15 -17.14
C ALA A 166 -1.13 -10.05 -18.62
N ASN A 167 -2.28 -9.44 -18.96
CA ASN A 167 -2.71 -9.24 -20.34
C ASN A 167 -1.79 -8.26 -21.08
N ALA A 168 -1.36 -7.20 -20.40
CA ALA A 168 -0.40 -6.25 -20.96
C ALA A 168 0.94 -6.90 -21.27
N ARG A 169 1.43 -7.80 -20.41
CA ARG A 169 2.63 -8.58 -20.67
C ARG A 169 2.50 -9.44 -21.93
N ALA A 170 1.37 -10.14 -22.07
CA ALA A 170 1.11 -10.97 -23.26
C ALA A 170 1.06 -10.13 -24.53
N ALA A 171 0.33 -9.00 -24.51
CA ALA A 171 0.22 -8.07 -25.63
C ALA A 171 1.58 -7.44 -25.99
N PHE A 172 2.40 -7.11 -24.98
CA PHE A 172 3.74 -6.56 -25.17
C PHE A 172 4.68 -7.58 -25.82
N ALA A 173 4.69 -8.82 -25.34
CA ALA A 173 5.48 -9.90 -25.92
C ALA A 173 5.07 -10.23 -27.36
N ALA A 174 3.76 -10.10 -27.68
CA ALA A 174 3.23 -10.32 -29.04
C ALA A 174 3.38 -9.10 -29.98
N GLY A 175 4.03 -8.00 -29.56
CA GLY A 175 4.17 -6.77 -30.35
C GLY A 175 2.86 -6.04 -30.63
N GLN A 176 1.81 -6.31 -29.87
CA GLN A 176 0.51 -5.67 -30.01
C GLN A 176 0.45 -4.29 -29.36
N VAL A 177 1.43 -3.93 -28.53
CA VAL A 177 1.60 -2.63 -27.91
C VAL A 177 3.01 -2.11 -28.17
N ASP A 178 3.15 -0.77 -28.27
CA ASP A 178 4.41 -0.11 -28.57
C ASP A 178 5.15 0.30 -27.29
N ALA A 179 4.40 0.51 -26.19
CA ALA A 179 4.92 0.83 -24.88
C ALA A 179 3.98 0.30 -23.78
N TRP A 180 4.54 0.09 -22.58
CA TRP A 180 3.79 -0.40 -21.43
C TRP A 180 4.16 0.41 -20.18
N ALA A 181 3.19 1.12 -19.59
CA ALA A 181 3.35 1.76 -18.30
C ALA A 181 3.02 0.75 -17.21
N ILE A 182 4.00 0.49 -16.32
CA ILE A 182 3.96 -0.60 -15.35
C ILE A 182 4.92 -0.32 -14.18
N TRP A 183 4.84 -1.12 -13.14
CA TRP A 183 5.68 -1.10 -11.95
C TRP A 183 6.46 -2.40 -11.77
N ASP A 184 7.44 -2.37 -10.86
CA ASP A 184 8.14 -3.58 -10.42
C ASP A 184 7.20 -4.60 -9.72
N PRO A 185 7.42 -5.91 -9.94
CA PRO A 185 8.64 -6.53 -10.50
C PRO A 185 8.64 -6.71 -12.03
N TRP A 186 7.59 -6.30 -12.75
CA TRP A 186 7.51 -6.47 -14.22
C TRP A 186 8.65 -5.75 -14.94
N TYR A 187 8.97 -4.53 -14.49
CA TYR A 187 10.10 -3.77 -15.02
C TYR A 187 11.42 -4.51 -14.87
N SER A 188 11.75 -4.93 -13.64
CA SER A 188 12.99 -5.65 -13.38
C SER A 188 13.08 -6.96 -14.15
N ALA A 189 11.98 -7.73 -14.26
CA ALA A 189 11.95 -8.98 -14.99
C ALA A 189 12.27 -8.78 -16.47
N LEU A 190 11.54 -7.87 -17.16
CA LEU A 190 11.67 -7.66 -18.60
C LEU A 190 12.97 -6.97 -19.02
N THR A 191 13.57 -6.20 -18.13
CA THR A 191 14.87 -5.58 -18.42
C THR A 191 16.04 -6.52 -18.15
N LEU A 192 15.91 -7.45 -17.21
CA LEU A 192 16.92 -8.47 -16.95
C LEU A 192 16.92 -9.58 -18.00
N ASP A 193 15.75 -9.97 -18.54
CA ASP A 193 15.68 -10.94 -19.64
C ASP A 193 15.99 -10.31 -21.01
N GLY A 194 16.22 -9.01 -21.08
CA GLY A 194 16.57 -8.29 -22.29
C GLY A 194 15.41 -8.07 -23.28
N SER A 195 14.16 -8.40 -22.91
CA SER A 195 13.00 -8.23 -23.79
C SER A 195 12.49 -6.80 -23.85
N ALA A 196 12.78 -5.99 -22.82
CA ALA A 196 12.39 -4.59 -22.75
C ALA A 196 13.53 -3.69 -22.31
N ARG A 197 13.38 -2.39 -22.56
CA ARG A 197 14.19 -1.34 -21.98
C ARG A 197 13.33 -0.22 -21.40
N LEU A 198 13.91 0.48 -20.44
CA LEU A 198 13.31 1.67 -19.85
C LEU A 198 13.22 2.79 -20.88
N LEU A 199 12.04 3.40 -21.04
CA LEU A 199 11.84 4.66 -21.76
C LEU A 199 11.86 5.85 -20.79
N ALA A 200 11.13 5.75 -19.68
CA ALA A 200 11.07 6.75 -18.62
C ALA A 200 10.61 6.12 -17.30
N ASN A 201 10.90 6.77 -16.18
CA ASN A 201 10.44 6.40 -14.85
C ASN A 201 9.78 7.58 -14.13
N GLY A 202 9.38 7.36 -12.86
CA GLY A 202 8.67 8.34 -12.06
C GLY A 202 9.54 9.41 -11.39
N GLU A 203 10.85 9.43 -11.61
CA GLU A 203 11.74 10.40 -10.98
C GLU A 203 11.38 11.83 -11.38
N GLY A 204 11.30 12.72 -10.37
CA GLY A 204 10.95 14.13 -10.58
C GLY A 204 9.49 14.42 -10.96
N LEU A 205 8.56 13.47 -10.75
CA LEU A 205 7.14 13.64 -11.06
C LEU A 205 6.27 14.00 -9.84
N GLY A 206 6.80 13.93 -8.63
CA GLY A 206 6.02 14.19 -7.41
C GLY A 206 4.91 13.14 -7.20
N LEU A 207 5.23 11.85 -7.40
CA LEU A 207 4.31 10.75 -7.09
C LEU A 207 4.03 10.72 -5.59
N THR A 208 2.81 10.29 -5.21
CA THR A 208 2.38 10.37 -3.81
C THR A 208 2.82 9.15 -2.99
N GLY A 209 3.03 7.99 -3.60
CA GLY A 209 3.41 6.76 -2.92
C GLY A 209 2.29 5.74 -2.83
N GLY A 210 2.39 4.83 -1.87
CA GLY A 210 1.40 3.78 -1.63
C GLY A 210 0.58 4.03 -0.37
N PHE A 211 -0.60 3.44 -0.31
CA PHE A 211 -1.51 3.56 0.83
C PHE A 211 -2.00 2.21 1.31
N PHE A 212 -2.13 2.07 2.62
CA PHE A 212 -2.94 1.05 3.24
C PHE A 212 -4.33 1.61 3.49
N LEU A 213 -5.33 0.82 3.14
CA LEU A 213 -6.72 1.22 3.13
C LEU A 213 -7.56 0.20 3.89
N SER A 214 -8.57 0.70 4.60
CA SER A 214 -9.56 -0.15 5.28
C SER A 214 -10.96 0.38 5.00
N SER A 215 -11.97 -0.47 5.08
CA SER A 215 -13.34 0.04 5.10
C SER A 215 -13.53 0.92 6.33
N ARG A 216 -14.26 2.04 6.21
CA ARG A 216 -14.54 2.92 7.36
C ARG A 216 -15.16 2.14 8.50
N ARG A 217 -16.11 1.27 8.21
CA ARG A 217 -16.76 0.42 9.21
C ARG A 217 -15.74 -0.38 10.03
N TYR A 218 -14.78 -1.04 9.37
CA TYR A 218 -13.78 -1.87 10.06
C TYR A 218 -12.78 -1.02 10.85
N ALA A 219 -12.22 0.01 10.25
CA ALA A 219 -11.24 0.88 10.91
C ALA A 219 -11.85 1.67 12.09
N THR A 220 -13.14 2.03 12.02
CA THR A 220 -13.83 2.68 13.15
C THR A 220 -14.12 1.71 14.29
N ALA A 221 -14.56 0.49 13.98
CA ALA A 221 -14.85 -0.51 15.01
C ALA A 221 -13.58 -1.05 15.69
N TRP A 222 -12.46 -1.17 14.94
CA TRP A 222 -11.26 -1.86 15.37
C TRP A 222 -9.99 -1.00 15.27
N GLY A 223 -10.10 0.31 15.49
CA GLY A 223 -8.98 1.25 15.32
C GLY A 223 -7.68 0.87 16.01
N PRO A 224 -7.65 0.55 17.34
CA PRO A 224 -6.43 0.12 18.01
C PRO A 224 -5.83 -1.17 17.41
N PHE A 225 -6.66 -2.08 16.95
CA PHE A 225 -6.22 -3.31 16.27
C PHE A 225 -5.60 -2.98 14.91
N VAL A 226 -6.23 -2.12 14.09
CA VAL A 226 -5.67 -1.68 12.80
C VAL A 226 -4.31 -1.02 12.99
N GLN A 227 -4.13 -0.21 14.03
CA GLN A 227 -2.83 0.40 14.36
C GLN A 227 -1.77 -0.67 14.67
N GLN A 228 -2.11 -1.72 15.42
CA GLN A 228 -1.20 -2.83 15.70
C GLN A 228 -0.89 -3.62 14.43
N VAL A 229 -1.85 -3.81 13.52
CA VAL A 229 -1.61 -4.43 12.21
C VAL A 229 -0.59 -3.63 11.41
N MET A 230 -0.69 -2.29 11.36
CA MET A 230 0.32 -1.44 10.70
C MET A 230 1.71 -1.62 11.33
N GLY A 231 1.79 -1.77 12.66
CA GLY A 231 3.03 -2.08 13.37
C GLY A 231 3.64 -3.42 12.94
N GLN A 232 2.83 -4.45 12.71
CA GLN A 232 3.32 -5.75 12.21
C GLN A 232 3.81 -5.67 10.76
N LEU A 233 3.20 -4.83 9.93
CA LEU A 233 3.70 -4.59 8.57
C LEU A 233 5.07 -3.89 8.59
N ASN A 234 5.30 -2.99 9.55
CA ASN A 234 6.63 -2.40 9.76
C ASN A 234 7.67 -3.43 10.21
N GLN A 235 7.27 -4.41 11.03
CA GLN A 235 8.15 -5.52 11.38
C GLN A 235 8.49 -6.39 10.14
N ALA A 236 7.53 -6.61 9.26
CA ALA A 236 7.74 -7.32 7.99
C ALA A 236 8.71 -6.56 7.08
N ASP A 237 8.56 -5.24 6.92
CA ASP A 237 9.52 -4.42 6.16
C ASP A 237 10.92 -4.46 6.77
N GLY A 238 11.03 -4.46 8.10
CA GLY A 238 12.30 -4.61 8.80
C GLY A 238 13.01 -5.96 8.55
N LEU A 239 12.33 -7.00 8.06
CA LEU A 239 12.98 -8.24 7.63
C LEU A 239 13.89 -8.01 6.41
N LEU A 240 13.51 -7.08 5.51
CA LEU A 240 14.34 -6.73 4.34
C LEU A 240 15.70 -6.15 4.73
N GLU A 241 15.81 -5.59 5.92
CA GLU A 241 17.08 -5.06 6.45
C GLU A 241 17.84 -6.11 7.28
N ARG A 242 17.13 -6.85 8.13
CA ARG A 242 17.73 -7.80 9.06
C ARG A 242 18.11 -9.13 8.41
N ASP A 243 17.32 -9.59 7.44
CA ASP A 243 17.54 -10.82 6.68
C ASP A 243 17.16 -10.61 5.21
N ARG A 244 17.99 -9.84 4.51
CA ARG A 244 17.77 -9.52 3.10
C ARG A 244 17.77 -10.78 2.23
N ALA A 245 18.73 -11.68 2.47
CA ALA A 245 18.87 -12.89 1.66
C ALA A 245 17.66 -13.83 1.81
N GLY A 246 17.22 -14.12 3.04
CA GLY A 246 16.02 -14.90 3.30
C GLY A 246 14.77 -14.24 2.75
N SER A 247 14.63 -12.91 2.91
CA SER A 247 13.50 -12.16 2.34
C SER A 247 13.46 -12.24 0.81
N ILE A 248 14.60 -12.15 0.12
CA ILE A 248 14.69 -12.33 -1.34
C ILE A 248 14.21 -13.72 -1.75
N GLN A 249 14.64 -14.78 -1.06
CA GLN A 249 14.21 -16.15 -1.36
C GLN A 249 12.69 -16.32 -1.18
N VAL A 250 12.13 -15.80 -0.09
CA VAL A 250 10.69 -15.84 0.16
C VAL A 250 9.91 -15.10 -0.94
N LEU A 251 10.33 -13.89 -1.28
CA LEU A 251 9.67 -13.09 -2.32
C LEU A 251 9.80 -13.73 -3.70
N ALA A 252 10.94 -14.33 -4.03
CA ALA A 252 11.18 -15.07 -5.26
C ALA A 252 10.25 -16.28 -5.38
N GLN A 253 10.16 -17.07 -4.33
CA GLN A 253 9.28 -18.25 -4.29
C GLN A 253 7.80 -17.84 -4.49
N VAL A 254 7.32 -16.81 -3.78
CA VAL A 254 5.92 -16.36 -3.86
C VAL A 254 5.58 -15.75 -5.21
N SER A 255 6.51 -14.97 -5.78
CA SER A 255 6.29 -14.31 -7.06
C SER A 255 6.50 -15.24 -8.27
N GLY A 256 7.24 -16.34 -8.12
CA GLY A 256 7.70 -17.18 -9.21
C GLY A 256 8.81 -16.53 -10.05
N LEU A 257 9.52 -15.55 -9.49
CA LEU A 257 10.60 -14.82 -10.15
C LEU A 257 11.97 -15.28 -9.63
N SER A 258 13.02 -15.04 -10.43
CA SER A 258 14.37 -15.34 -9.97
C SER A 258 14.79 -14.40 -8.82
N PRO A 259 15.69 -14.84 -7.91
CA PRO A 259 16.24 -13.98 -6.87
C PRO A 259 16.87 -12.69 -7.41
N ALA A 260 17.50 -12.73 -8.58
CA ALA A 260 18.10 -11.55 -9.23
C ALA A 260 17.04 -10.50 -9.62
N VAL A 261 15.87 -10.92 -10.10
CA VAL A 261 14.75 -10.01 -10.39
C VAL A 261 14.23 -9.38 -9.10
N VAL A 262 14.07 -10.16 -8.03
CA VAL A 262 13.63 -9.64 -6.73
C VAL A 262 14.64 -8.66 -6.15
N GLU A 263 15.92 -8.99 -6.21
CA GLU A 263 16.98 -8.10 -5.72
C GLU A 263 16.97 -6.76 -6.46
N ARG A 264 16.85 -6.78 -7.78
CA ARG A 264 16.74 -5.57 -8.60
C ARG A 264 15.47 -4.77 -8.26
N THR A 265 14.34 -5.45 -8.07
CA THR A 265 13.08 -4.83 -7.60
C THR A 265 13.29 -4.09 -6.28
N LEU A 266 13.95 -4.72 -5.31
CA LEU A 266 14.23 -4.12 -4.01
C LEU A 266 15.24 -2.97 -4.09
N ALA A 267 16.17 -2.98 -5.06
CA ALA A 267 17.08 -1.86 -5.31
C ALA A 267 16.37 -0.59 -5.82
N HIS A 268 15.23 -0.73 -6.47
CA HIS A 268 14.41 0.41 -6.89
C HIS A 268 13.49 0.94 -5.77
N ARG A 269 13.41 0.23 -4.65
CA ARG A 269 12.54 0.54 -3.50
C ARG A 269 13.40 0.71 -2.26
N PRO A 270 13.66 1.94 -1.81
CA PRO A 270 14.32 2.14 -0.53
C PRO A 270 13.47 1.52 0.59
N PRO A 271 14.10 1.00 1.66
CA PRO A 271 13.37 0.57 2.85
C PRO A 271 12.47 1.69 3.34
N ALA A 272 11.22 1.37 3.60
CA ALA A 272 10.25 2.35 4.04
C ALA A 272 9.21 1.69 4.97
N SER A 273 9.03 2.27 6.14
CA SER A 273 7.98 1.85 7.06
C SER A 273 6.65 2.53 6.73
N VAL A 274 5.56 1.85 7.08
CA VAL A 274 4.22 2.42 7.04
C VAL A 274 4.14 3.56 8.06
N GLN A 275 3.70 4.71 7.61
CA GLN A 275 3.59 5.94 8.40
C GLN A 275 2.14 6.44 8.42
N PRO A 276 1.73 7.22 9.44
CA PRO A 276 0.52 8.02 9.36
C PRO A 276 0.61 9.02 8.20
N LEU A 277 -0.53 9.39 7.63
CA LEU A 277 -0.57 10.41 6.58
C LEU A 277 -0.29 11.80 7.17
N SER A 278 0.79 12.45 6.74
CA SER A 278 1.07 13.85 7.08
C SER A 278 0.20 14.82 6.27
N ALA A 279 0.18 16.09 6.67
CA ALA A 279 -0.54 17.14 5.94
C ALA A 279 -0.03 17.29 4.50
N GLU A 280 1.29 17.13 4.28
CA GLU A 280 1.93 17.19 2.97
C GLU A 280 1.47 16.03 2.08
N VAL A 281 1.40 14.80 2.62
CA VAL A 281 0.92 13.63 1.90
C VAL A 281 -0.55 13.79 1.52
N ILE A 282 -1.38 14.28 2.45
CA ILE A 282 -2.80 14.56 2.18
C ILE A 282 -2.96 15.60 1.08
N LYS A 283 -2.18 16.69 1.13
CA LYS A 283 -2.17 17.74 0.11
C LYS A 283 -1.70 17.21 -1.26
N ALA A 284 -0.65 16.39 -1.29
CA ALA A 284 -0.14 15.78 -2.52
C ALA A 284 -1.17 14.82 -3.14
N GLN A 285 -1.81 13.99 -2.32
CA GLN A 285 -2.87 13.07 -2.78
C GLN A 285 -4.10 13.84 -3.27
N GLN A 286 -4.47 14.96 -2.60
CA GLN A 286 -5.54 15.84 -3.08
C GLN A 286 -5.18 16.46 -4.43
N GLY A 287 -3.96 16.93 -4.62
CA GLY A 287 -3.49 17.45 -5.91
C GLY A 287 -3.56 16.41 -7.02
N THR A 288 -3.29 15.14 -6.71
CA THR A 288 -3.44 14.03 -7.65
C THR A 288 -4.94 13.78 -7.98
N ALA A 289 -5.83 13.84 -6.99
CA ALA A 289 -7.27 13.74 -7.21
C ALA A 289 -7.80 14.88 -8.10
N ASP A 290 -7.37 16.11 -7.83
CA ASP A 290 -7.76 17.29 -8.61
C ASP A 290 -7.25 17.22 -10.05
N LEU A 291 -6.03 16.73 -10.27
CA LEU A 291 -5.47 16.48 -11.60
C LEU A 291 -6.34 15.50 -12.39
N PHE A 292 -6.69 14.35 -11.80
CA PHE A 292 -7.50 13.34 -12.46
C PHE A 292 -8.92 13.82 -12.73
N TYR A 293 -9.49 14.62 -11.83
CA TYR A 293 -10.80 15.25 -12.07
C TYR A 293 -10.74 16.28 -13.20
N ALA A 294 -9.74 17.16 -13.22
CA ALA A 294 -9.54 18.15 -14.28
C ALA A 294 -9.36 17.49 -15.66
N GLN A 295 -8.70 16.33 -15.71
CA GLN A 295 -8.55 15.52 -16.93
C GLN A 295 -9.79 14.69 -17.28
N ARG A 296 -10.90 14.83 -16.54
CA ARG A 296 -12.16 14.08 -16.71
C ARG A 296 -11.97 12.56 -16.60
N LEU A 297 -10.98 12.13 -15.83
CA LEU A 297 -10.70 10.73 -15.55
C LEU A 297 -11.46 10.23 -14.31
N LEU A 298 -11.84 11.13 -13.42
CA LEU A 298 -12.78 10.88 -12.32
C LEU A 298 -14.14 11.51 -12.63
N PRO A 299 -15.26 10.81 -12.38
CA PRO A 299 -16.60 11.30 -12.69
C PRO A 299 -17.05 12.43 -11.73
N ARG A 300 -16.44 12.53 -10.54
CA ARG A 300 -16.73 13.57 -9.53
C ARG A 300 -15.48 13.95 -8.78
N ARG A 301 -15.50 15.09 -8.12
CA ARG A 301 -14.42 15.51 -7.21
C ARG A 301 -14.34 14.56 -6.02
N VAL A 302 -13.10 14.27 -5.60
CA VAL A 302 -12.80 13.47 -4.43
C VAL A 302 -12.12 14.37 -3.40
N LEU A 303 -12.58 14.31 -2.16
CA LEU A 303 -11.94 14.95 -1.02
C LEU A 303 -11.17 13.88 -0.23
N VAL A 304 -9.85 14.03 -0.13
CA VAL A 304 -8.98 13.07 0.53
C VAL A 304 -9.05 13.19 2.05
N ALA A 305 -9.01 14.42 2.56
CA ALA A 305 -8.90 14.67 4.01
C ALA A 305 -10.00 14.00 4.87
N PRO A 306 -11.30 13.94 4.46
CA PRO A 306 -12.33 13.25 5.24
C PRO A 306 -12.17 11.73 5.28
N ALA A 307 -11.38 11.16 4.36
CA ALA A 307 -11.09 9.74 4.30
C ALA A 307 -9.77 9.36 5.00
N VAL A 308 -9.08 10.31 5.63
CA VAL A 308 -7.88 10.01 6.41
C VAL A 308 -8.27 9.52 7.79
N TRP A 309 -7.81 8.31 8.10
CA TRP A 309 -8.01 7.74 9.42
C TRP A 309 -7.12 8.45 10.46
N ARG A 310 -7.70 8.78 11.58
CA ARG A 310 -6.97 9.30 12.74
C ARG A 310 -6.87 8.16 13.74
N ALA A 311 -5.64 7.70 13.99
CA ALA A 311 -5.41 6.70 15.00
C ALA A 311 -6.01 7.16 16.33
N PRO A 312 -6.72 6.29 17.09
CA PRO A 312 -7.12 6.59 18.44
C PRO A 312 -5.88 7.00 19.24
N ALA A 313 -5.99 8.07 20.02
CA ALA A 313 -4.94 8.40 20.98
C ALA A 313 -4.72 7.17 21.88
N VAL A 314 -3.50 6.62 21.85
CA VAL A 314 -3.12 5.60 22.83
C VAL A 314 -3.21 6.31 24.18
N ALA A 315 -4.18 5.92 25.02
CA ALA A 315 -4.26 6.45 26.38
C ALA A 315 -2.87 6.23 27.01
N ALA A 316 -2.16 7.32 27.24
CA ALA A 316 -0.86 7.27 27.87
C ALA A 316 -1.07 6.66 29.27
N VAL A 317 -0.71 5.40 29.42
CA VAL A 317 -0.54 4.78 30.75
C VAL A 317 0.72 5.45 31.31
N HIS A 318 0.56 6.67 31.81
CA HIS A 318 1.62 7.41 32.46
C HIS A 318 1.89 6.82 33.83
N ALA A 319 3.05 6.28 34.01
CA ALA A 319 4.07 6.68 34.98
C ALA A 319 3.56 7.56 36.16
N ALA A 320 2.53 7.10 36.87
CA ALA A 320 2.21 7.55 38.22
C ALA A 320 2.94 6.65 39.24
N GLY A 321 4.23 6.38 39.01
CA GLY A 321 5.04 5.45 39.79
C GLY A 321 6.41 5.98 40.22
N LYS A 322 6.63 7.32 40.24
CA LYS A 322 7.91 7.91 40.71
C LYS A 322 7.75 9.16 41.57
N GLN A 323 6.83 9.18 42.52
CA GLN A 323 6.81 10.24 43.54
C GLN A 323 6.32 9.75 44.92
N ALA A 324 6.74 8.57 45.35
CA ALA A 324 6.53 8.13 46.71
C ALA A 324 7.74 7.37 47.28
N ALA A 325 8.96 7.88 47.03
CA ALA A 325 10.15 7.40 47.73
C ALA A 325 11.09 8.57 47.92
N GLY A 326 10.73 9.47 48.87
CA GLY A 326 11.58 10.59 49.20
C GLY A 326 10.92 11.48 50.29
N ARG A 327 10.67 10.90 51.46
CA ARG A 327 10.67 11.60 52.76
C ARG A 327 10.76 10.58 53.89
#